data_1a2c9caaf3441f167969012701e1ebed
#
_entry.id   1a2c9caaf3441f167969012701e1ebed
#
_cell.length_a   1.000
_cell.length_b   1.000
_cell.length_c   1.000
_cell.angle_alpha   90.00
_cell.angle_beta   90.00
_cell.angle_gamma   90.00
#
_symmetry.space_group_name_H-M   'P 1'
#
loop_
_entity.id
_entity.type
_entity.pdbx_description
1 polymer ?
#
loop_
_entity_poly.entity_id
_entity_poly.type
_entity_poly.pdbx_seq_one_letter_code
_entity_poly.pdbx_strand_id
1 'polypeptide(L)'
;MNAKVQSSEVQATEDLLYSVEDGIARITFNRPQARNALTFAMYERMAEICEAANADRSIKAMILTGTGDKAFASGTDISQFRAFKSAQDALEYEARIDRVLGALETCRVPTIAAIQGACTGGGAGIA
;
A
#
# COMPACT_ATOMS: atom_id res chain seq x y z
N MET A 1 -1.02 -6.61 -24.95
CA MET A 1 -0.92 -6.19 -24.28
C MET A 1 -1.02 -6.05 -23.61
N ASN A 2 -0.78 -6.33 -23.71
CA ASN A 2 -0.62 -6.04 -22.91
C ASN A 2 -0.48 -5.92 -22.22
N ALA A 3 -0.27 -5.97 -22.41
CA ALA A 3 0.08 -5.74 -21.57
C ALA A 3 -0.14 -5.65 -20.88
N LYS A 4 -0.08 -5.82 -21.13
CA LYS A 4 -0.20 -5.65 -20.30
C LYS A 4 -0.35 -5.98 -19.56
N VAL A 5 -0.23 -6.30 -19.85
CA VAL A 5 -0.20 -6.45 -19.01
C VAL A 5 0.13 -6.62 -18.37
N GLN A 6 0.61 -6.79 -18.58
CA GLN A 6 1.13 -6.70 -17.96
C GLN A 6 1.30 -6.52 -17.14
N SER A 7 1.68 -6.50 -17.11
CA SER A 7 1.84 -6.11 -16.28
C SER A 7 1.32 -6.26 -15.37
N SER A 8 1.07 -6.19 -15.48
CA SER A 8 0.62 -6.30 -14.47
C SER A 8 0.36 -7.37 -14.02
N GLU A 9 0.53 -8.19 -14.72
CA GLU A 9 0.37 -9.19 -14.31
C GLU A 9 1.25 -9.69 -13.51
N VAL A 10 2.17 -9.62 -13.85
CA VAL A 10 3.15 -9.81 -13.02
C VAL A 10 2.79 -9.74 -11.67
N GLN A 11 1.91 -9.16 -11.54
CA GLN A 11 1.59 -8.70 -10.36
C GLN A 11 0.84 -9.65 -9.55
N ALA A 12 0.45 -10.76 -10.10
CA ALA A 12 -0.26 -11.77 -9.37
C ALA A 12 0.53 -12.33 -8.22
N THR A 13 1.86 -12.26 -8.31
CA THR A 13 2.68 -12.74 -7.22
C THR A 13 3.05 -11.62 -6.29
N GLU A 14 2.58 -10.44 -6.56
CA GLU A 14 2.98 -9.32 -5.76
C GLU A 14 2.18 -9.18 -4.50
N ASP A 15 2.83 -8.57 -3.51
CA ASP A 15 2.23 -8.31 -2.21
C ASP A 15 1.24 -7.16 -2.25
N LEU A 16 1.29 -6.35 -3.29
CA LEU A 16 0.36 -5.25 -3.47
C LEU A 16 -0.14 -5.26 -4.90
N LEU A 17 -1.45 -5.31 -5.05
CA LEU A 17 -2.11 -5.30 -6.35
C LEU A 17 -2.65 -3.90 -6.63
N TYR A 18 -2.55 -3.47 -7.87
CA TYR A 18 -3.02 -2.15 -8.26
C TYR A 18 -3.79 -2.22 -9.56
N SER A 19 -4.92 -1.56 -9.60
CA SER A 19 -5.72 -1.47 -10.82
C SER A 19 -6.43 -0.13 -10.88
N VAL A 20 -6.77 0.28 -12.10
CA VAL A 20 -7.57 1.48 -12.31
C VAL A 20 -8.70 1.10 -13.25
N GLU A 21 -9.93 1.42 -12.86
CA GLU A 21 -11.09 1.12 -13.65
C GLU A 21 -12.13 2.22 -13.45
N ASP A 22 -12.58 2.81 -14.54
CA ASP A 22 -13.61 3.87 -14.51
C ASP A 22 -13.23 5.03 -13.58
N GLY A 23 -11.96 5.39 -13.57
CA GLY A 23 -11.48 6.49 -12.74
C GLY A 23 -11.24 6.13 -11.29
N ILE A 24 -11.44 4.87 -10.91
CA ILE A 24 -11.20 4.41 -9.54
C ILE A 24 -9.90 3.63 -9.49
N ALA A 25 -8.93 4.14 -8.74
CA ALA A 25 -7.68 3.42 -8.46
C ALA A 25 -7.93 2.52 -7.26
N ARG A 26 -7.49 1.27 -7.34
CA ARG A 26 -7.67 0.31 -6.26
C ARG A 26 -6.34 -0.29 -5.88
N ILE A 27 -5.98 -0.15 -4.62
CA ILE A 27 -4.80 -0.78 -4.02
C ILE A 27 -5.29 -1.93 -3.15
N THR A 28 -4.78 -3.13 -3.37
CA THR A 28 -5.14 -4.29 -2.57
C THR A 28 -3.88 -4.86 -1.93
N PHE A 29 -3.85 -4.91 -0.60
CA PHE A 29 -2.77 -5.55 0.13
C PHE A 29 -2.96 -7.06 -0.02
N ASN A 30 -1.97 -7.75 -0.54
CA ASN A 30 -2.13 -9.13 -0.99
C ASN A 30 -1.16 -10.08 -0.30
N ARG A 31 -1.21 -10.12 1.01
CA ARG A 31 -0.45 -11.07 1.81
C ARG A 31 -1.39 -11.75 2.82
N PRO A 32 -2.44 -12.44 2.32
CA PRO A 32 -3.43 -13.00 3.24
C PRO A 32 -2.84 -13.99 4.23
N GLN A 33 -1.78 -14.70 3.85
CA GLN A 33 -1.10 -15.65 4.73
C GLN A 33 -0.43 -14.94 5.92
N ALA A 34 -0.18 -13.65 5.80
CA ALA A 34 0.43 -12.84 6.86
C ALA A 34 -0.54 -11.77 7.36
N ARG A 35 -1.85 -11.99 7.18
CA ARG A 35 -2.91 -11.05 7.56
C ARG A 35 -2.64 -9.66 6.98
N ASN A 36 -2.12 -9.66 5.77
CA ASN A 36 -1.81 -8.44 4.99
C ASN A 36 -0.85 -7.50 5.72
N ALA A 37 0.09 -8.06 6.49
CA ALA A 37 1.15 -7.27 7.10
C ALA A 37 1.95 -6.58 6.00
N LEU A 38 2.31 -5.32 6.24
CA LEU A 38 2.90 -4.46 5.23
C LEU A 38 4.41 -4.56 5.22
N THR A 39 4.98 -4.82 4.04
CA THR A 39 6.42 -4.78 3.86
C THR A 39 6.86 -3.36 3.51
N PHE A 40 8.15 -3.10 3.62
CA PHE A 40 8.69 -1.78 3.24
C PHE A 40 8.44 -1.50 1.76
N ALA A 41 8.54 -2.52 0.91
CA ALA A 41 8.29 -2.37 -0.52
C ALA A 41 6.82 -1.98 -0.79
N MET A 42 5.89 -2.50 -0.01
CA MET A 42 4.48 -2.13 -0.14
C MET A 42 4.26 -0.66 0.21
N TYR A 43 4.91 -0.19 1.27
CA TYR A 43 4.82 1.22 1.63
C TYR A 43 5.35 2.10 0.50
N GLU A 44 6.50 1.77 -0.05
CA GLU A 44 7.08 2.56 -1.14
C GLU A 44 6.18 2.56 -2.37
N ARG A 45 5.60 1.40 -2.68
CA ARG A 45 4.71 1.30 -3.84
C ARG A 45 3.46 2.16 -3.66
N MET A 46 2.93 2.23 -2.43
CA MET A 46 1.79 3.10 -2.16
C MET A 46 2.13 4.57 -2.44
N ALA A 47 3.31 5.01 -2.01
CA ALA A 47 3.72 6.39 -2.26
C ALA A 47 3.83 6.66 -3.75
N GLU A 48 4.41 5.74 -4.51
CA GLU A 48 4.52 5.88 -5.96
C GLU A 48 3.14 5.98 -6.62
N ILE A 49 2.20 5.16 -6.17
CA ILE A 49 0.84 5.17 -6.71
C ILE A 49 0.16 6.51 -6.42
N CYS A 50 0.31 7.02 -5.21
CA CYS A 50 -0.28 8.31 -4.85
C CYS A 50 0.31 9.44 -5.70
N GLU A 51 1.61 9.41 -5.91
CA GLU A 51 2.28 10.42 -6.71
C GLU A 51 1.82 10.36 -8.17
N ALA A 52 1.67 9.15 -8.70
CA ALA A 52 1.16 8.99 -10.05
C ALA A 52 -0.29 9.47 -10.17
N ALA A 53 -1.11 9.21 -9.16
CA ALA A 53 -2.51 9.64 -9.15
C ALA A 53 -2.61 11.17 -9.11
N ASN A 54 -1.68 11.83 -8.45
CA ASN A 54 -1.67 13.30 -8.39
C ASN A 54 -1.50 13.89 -9.79
N ALA A 55 -0.79 13.21 -10.67
CA ALA A 55 -0.52 13.69 -12.02
C ALA A 55 -1.54 13.19 -13.05
N ASP A 56 -2.33 12.20 -12.70
CA ASP A 56 -3.27 11.57 -13.65
C ASP A 56 -4.70 12.02 -13.34
N ARG A 57 -5.19 12.95 -14.14
CA ARG A 57 -6.50 13.54 -13.93
C ARG A 57 -7.65 12.57 -14.20
N SER A 58 -7.39 11.44 -14.83
CA SER A 58 -8.45 10.46 -15.07
C SER A 58 -8.80 9.71 -13.77
N ILE A 59 -7.93 9.73 -12.77
CA ILE A 59 -8.20 9.09 -11.48
C ILE A 59 -9.02 10.05 -10.62
N LYS A 60 -10.17 9.58 -10.15
CA LYS A 60 -11.11 10.39 -9.38
C LYS A 60 -11.19 10.01 -7.92
N ALA A 61 -10.85 8.78 -7.57
CA ALA A 61 -10.85 8.31 -6.20
C ALA A 61 -9.94 7.10 -6.08
N MET A 62 -9.53 6.78 -4.87
CA MET A 62 -8.66 5.65 -4.60
C MET A 62 -9.25 4.83 -3.46
N ILE A 63 -9.31 3.51 -3.66
CA ILE A 63 -9.81 2.60 -2.64
C ILE A 63 -8.65 1.71 -2.21
N LEU A 64 -8.46 1.57 -0.91
CA LEU A 64 -7.46 0.66 -0.34
C LEU A 64 -8.21 -0.45 0.39
N THR A 65 -7.81 -1.70 0.15
CA THR A 65 -8.44 -2.84 0.81
C THR A 65 -7.41 -3.96 0.97
N GLY A 66 -7.79 -5.03 1.64
CA GLY A 66 -6.94 -6.20 1.80
C GLY A 66 -7.57 -7.43 1.17
N THR A 67 -6.74 -8.36 0.70
CA THR A 67 -7.22 -9.63 0.15
C THR A 67 -7.82 -10.47 1.27
N GLY A 68 -8.95 -11.07 1.00
CA GLY A 68 -9.61 -11.98 1.93
C GLY A 68 -10.50 -11.24 2.93
N ASP A 69 -10.91 -11.95 3.96
CA ASP A 69 -11.84 -11.40 4.94
C ASP A 69 -11.27 -11.29 6.35
N LYS A 70 -9.99 -11.61 6.54
CA LYS A 70 -9.40 -11.65 7.88
C LYS A 70 -8.75 -10.35 8.29
N ALA A 71 -8.23 -9.59 7.35
CA ALA A 71 -7.52 -8.35 7.69
C ALA A 71 -7.50 -7.37 6.52
N PHE A 72 -7.64 -6.12 6.85
CA PHE A 72 -7.27 -5.02 5.97
C PHE A 72 -5.74 -4.96 5.94
N ALA A 73 -5.11 -4.67 7.07
CA ALA A 73 -3.68 -4.76 7.26
C ALA A 73 -3.42 -4.88 8.77
N SER A 74 -2.71 -5.91 9.18
CA SER A 74 -2.49 -6.20 10.60
C SER A 74 -1.32 -5.43 11.19
N GLY A 75 -0.56 -4.72 10.37
CA GLY A 75 0.58 -3.96 10.84
C GLY A 75 1.73 -4.05 9.88
N THR A 76 2.90 -3.61 10.32
CA THR A 76 4.13 -3.71 9.53
C THR A 76 4.75 -5.09 9.78
N ASP A 77 5.31 -5.68 8.73
CA ASP A 77 5.99 -6.97 8.85
C ASP A 77 7.25 -6.79 9.68
N ILE A 78 7.20 -7.26 10.93
CA ILE A 78 8.30 -7.04 11.87
C ILE A 78 9.57 -7.79 11.49
N SER A 79 9.48 -8.80 10.63
CA SER A 79 10.67 -9.52 10.21
C SER A 79 11.66 -8.61 9.48
N GLN A 80 11.17 -7.52 8.90
CA GLN A 80 12.03 -6.59 8.17
C GLN A 80 12.90 -5.75 9.10
N PHE A 81 12.54 -5.66 10.38
CA PHE A 81 13.36 -4.94 11.35
C PHE A 81 14.64 -5.70 11.70
N ARG A 82 14.70 -6.99 11.39
CA ARG A 82 15.90 -7.79 11.67
C ARG A 82 17.12 -7.30 10.91
N ALA A 83 16.90 -6.60 9.80
CA ALA A 83 18.01 -6.05 9.02
C ALA A 83 18.57 -4.78 9.64
N PHE A 84 17.90 -4.21 10.62
CA PHE A 84 18.37 -2.98 11.26
C PHE A 84 19.58 -3.28 12.12
N LYS A 85 20.65 -2.49 11.91
CA LYS A 85 21.90 -2.67 12.62
C LYS A 85 22.30 -1.45 13.43
N SER A 86 21.54 -0.36 13.34
CA SER A 86 21.91 0.88 14.00
C SER A 86 20.66 1.73 14.22
N ALA A 87 20.82 2.74 15.07
CA ALA A 87 19.77 3.73 15.26
C ALA A 87 19.47 4.49 13.97
N GLN A 88 20.49 4.64 13.10
CA GLN A 88 20.30 5.31 11.82
C GLN A 88 19.31 4.54 10.94
N ASP A 89 19.38 3.22 10.94
CA ASP A 89 18.45 2.39 10.16
C ASP A 89 17.01 2.63 10.63
N ALA A 90 16.79 2.73 11.94
CA ALA A 90 15.47 2.98 12.49
C ALA A 90 14.96 4.37 12.11
N LEU A 91 15.83 5.38 12.13
CA LEU A 91 15.45 6.73 11.75
C LEU A 91 15.08 6.82 10.27
N GLU A 92 15.84 6.11 9.43
CA GLU A 92 15.54 6.07 7.99
C GLU A 92 14.21 5.38 7.73
N TYR A 93 13.91 4.33 8.48
CA TYR A 93 12.64 3.65 8.37
C TYR A 93 11.49 4.60 8.73
N GLU A 94 11.62 5.33 9.86
CA GLU A 94 10.58 6.25 10.27
C GLU A 94 10.35 7.36 9.25
N ALA A 95 11.42 7.91 8.69
CA ALA A 95 11.31 8.93 7.67
C ALA A 95 10.60 8.41 6.43
N ARG A 96 10.88 7.15 6.07
CA ARG A 96 10.26 6.53 4.91
C ARG A 96 8.76 6.33 5.11
N ILE A 97 8.37 5.86 6.30
CA ILE A 97 6.96 5.67 6.60
C ILE A 97 6.23 7.00 6.65
N ASP A 98 6.84 8.03 7.22
CA ASP A 98 6.25 9.37 7.26
C ASP A 98 6.02 9.90 5.85
N ARG A 99 6.95 9.65 4.92
CA ARG A 99 6.78 10.06 3.53
C ARG A 99 5.57 9.37 2.90
N VAL A 100 5.40 8.08 3.15
CA VAL A 100 4.30 7.32 2.57
C VAL A 100 2.96 7.79 3.14
N LEU A 101 2.88 7.95 4.45
CA LEU A 101 1.65 8.42 5.08
C LEU A 101 1.32 9.84 4.62
N GLY A 102 2.34 10.68 4.47
CA GLY A 102 2.15 12.03 3.95
C GLY A 102 1.64 12.02 2.51
N ALA A 103 2.13 11.09 1.69
CA ALA A 103 1.66 10.97 0.32
C ALA A 103 0.18 10.59 0.26
N LEU A 104 -0.25 9.70 1.15
CA LEU A 104 -1.67 9.34 1.25
C LEU A 104 -2.51 10.52 1.72
N GLU A 105 -2.05 11.18 2.78
CA GLU A 105 -2.79 12.29 3.38
C GLU A 105 -2.97 13.45 2.42
N THR A 106 -1.96 13.72 1.60
CA THR A 106 -1.99 14.85 0.67
C THR A 106 -2.36 14.44 -0.75
N CYS A 107 -2.80 13.19 -0.94
CA CYS A 107 -3.20 12.73 -2.27
C CYS A 107 -4.33 13.60 -2.81
N ARG A 108 -4.22 13.98 -4.10
CA ARG A 108 -5.18 14.86 -4.75
C ARG A 108 -6.60 14.31 -4.74
N VAL A 109 -6.74 13.00 -4.82
CA VAL A 109 -8.06 12.39 -4.88
C VAL A 109 -8.47 11.86 -3.51
N PRO A 110 -9.78 11.72 -3.25
CA PRO A 110 -10.23 11.08 -2.01
C PRO A 110 -9.69 9.66 -1.91
N THR A 111 -9.24 9.29 -0.72
CA THR A 111 -8.77 7.93 -0.45
C THR A 111 -9.73 7.30 0.54
N ILE A 112 -10.16 6.08 0.24
CA ILE A 112 -11.17 5.37 1.01
C ILE A 112 -10.60 4.04 1.45
N ALA A 113 -10.59 3.78 2.76
CA ALA A 113 -10.15 2.48 3.28
C ALA A 113 -11.39 1.60 3.40
N ALA A 114 -11.42 0.51 2.63
CA ALA A 114 -12.48 -0.48 2.71
C ALA A 114 -11.96 -1.59 3.63
N ILE A 115 -12.34 -1.49 4.90
CA ILE A 115 -11.77 -2.31 5.95
C ILE A 115 -12.63 -3.53 6.22
N GLN A 116 -11.99 -4.69 6.21
CA GLN A 116 -12.61 -5.94 6.65
C GLN A 116 -11.60 -6.62 7.58
N GLY A 117 -12.05 -7.06 8.74
CA GLY A 117 -11.19 -7.75 9.70
C GLY A 117 -10.17 -6.84 10.37
N ALA A 118 -9.00 -7.40 10.68
CA ALA A 118 -7.99 -6.70 11.48
C ALA A 118 -7.45 -5.45 10.78
N CYS A 119 -7.34 -4.37 11.55
CA CYS A 119 -6.81 -3.10 11.06
C CYS A 119 -6.06 -2.47 12.23
N THR A 120 -4.79 -2.85 12.39
CA THR A 120 -4.01 -2.48 13.58
C THR A 120 -2.62 -1.99 13.18
N GLY A 121 -1.93 -1.33 14.10
CA GLY A 121 -0.58 -0.85 13.87
C GLY A 121 -0.49 0.02 12.64
N GLY A 122 0.43 -0.29 11.73
CA GLY A 122 0.58 0.43 10.48
C GLY A 122 -0.68 0.43 9.63
N GLY A 123 -1.49 -0.65 9.70
CA GLY A 123 -2.76 -0.70 8.99
C GLY A 123 -3.73 0.38 9.45
N ALA A 124 -3.81 0.60 10.76
CA ALA A 124 -4.66 1.66 11.31
C ALA A 124 -4.12 3.03 10.91
N GLY A 125 -2.80 3.19 10.84
CA GLY A 125 -2.20 4.44 10.42
C GLY A 125 -2.55 4.81 8.98
N ILE A 126 -2.59 3.80 8.10
CA ILE A 126 -2.96 4.03 6.71
C ILE A 126 -4.44 4.34 6.59
N ALA A 127 -5.26 3.63 7.34
CA ALA A 127 -6.69 3.82 7.28
C ALA A 127 -7.10 5.18 7.82
#